data_06e54c02a50eedfc7a83690232bbdad9
#
_entry.id   06e54c02a50eedfc7a83690232bbdad9
#
_cell.length_a   1.000
_cell.length_b   1.000
_cell.length_c   1.000
_cell.angle_alpha   90.00
_cell.angle_beta   90.00
_cell.angle_gamma   90.00
#
_symmetry.space_group_name_H-M   'P 1'
#
loop_
_entity.id
_entity.type
_entity.pdbx_description
1 polymer ?
#
loop_
_entity_poly.entity_id
_entity_poly.type
_entity_poly.pdbx_seq_one_letter_code
_entity_poly.pdbx_strand_id
1 'polypeptide(L)'
;MTNAISNKVAIITGGSRGVGAATAKLLASKGWNVTITCTRSIQEANEIVQECEGLGVKALAITADVSENDDCVETVHQTIKKWGRIDTLVNNAGTTKFVFNHADLDGLDADDFLNIYKVNVVGPFQMVKACKEMLMKSENPSVVNISSIAGIKGIGSSLAYASSKGALNTMTKSMARNLGPIRVNAICPGFIQGDWLRKGMGDDLYNAAKENLTST
;
A
#
# COMPACT_ATOMS: atom_id res chain seq x y z
N MET A 1 -4.48 26.03 -18.60
CA MET A 1 -4.83 26.09 -17.16
C MET A 1 -3.61 25.62 -16.39
N THR A 2 -2.85 26.52 -15.81
CA THR A 2 -1.73 26.18 -14.94
C THR A 2 -2.27 25.48 -13.73
N ASN A 3 -2.03 24.15 -13.60
CA ASN A 3 -2.31 23.43 -12.37
C ASN A 3 -1.53 24.12 -11.25
N ALA A 4 -2.23 24.79 -10.34
CA ALA A 4 -1.61 25.30 -9.13
C ALA A 4 -0.93 24.09 -8.43
N ILE A 5 0.38 24.19 -8.21
CA ILE A 5 1.12 23.15 -7.47
C ILE A 5 0.44 23.01 -6.12
N SER A 6 -0.22 21.88 -5.93
CA SER A 6 -0.84 21.55 -4.65
C SER A 6 0.28 21.27 -3.67
N ASN A 7 0.39 22.03 -2.58
CA ASN A 7 1.38 21.74 -1.53
C ASN A 7 1.03 20.48 -0.70
N LYS A 8 0.05 19.68 -1.14
CA LYS A 8 -0.38 18.46 -0.46
C LYS A 8 0.70 17.38 -0.51
N VAL A 9 0.74 16.58 0.53
CA VAL A 9 1.75 15.53 0.71
C VAL A 9 1.06 14.19 0.94
N ALA A 10 1.48 13.18 0.19
CA ALA A 10 1.05 11.80 0.37
C ALA A 10 2.23 10.90 0.77
N ILE A 11 1.98 9.98 1.70
CA ILE A 11 2.88 8.84 1.95
C ILE A 11 2.26 7.61 1.29
N ILE A 12 3.06 6.87 0.50
CA ILE A 12 2.67 5.62 -0.15
C ILE A 12 3.63 4.52 0.27
N THR A 13 3.17 3.56 1.06
CA THR A 13 4.01 2.44 1.46
C THR A 13 4.14 1.41 0.33
N GLY A 14 5.33 0.82 0.15
CA GLY A 14 5.58 -0.10 -0.95
C GLY A 14 5.49 0.58 -2.32
N GLY A 15 6.03 1.78 -2.45
CA GLY A 15 5.90 2.66 -3.62
C GLY A 15 6.90 2.43 -4.74
N SER A 16 7.84 1.47 -4.62
CA SER A 16 8.88 1.26 -5.64
C SER A 16 8.38 0.55 -6.91
N ARG A 17 7.21 -0.08 -6.89
CA ARG A 17 6.66 -0.83 -8.04
C ARG A 17 5.15 -0.99 -7.97
N GLY A 18 4.57 -1.52 -9.06
CA GLY A 18 3.16 -1.92 -9.15
C GLY A 18 2.19 -0.81 -8.81
N VAL A 19 1.16 -1.13 -8.01
CA VAL A 19 0.10 -0.18 -7.63
C VAL A 19 0.65 1.02 -6.86
N GLY A 20 1.63 0.79 -5.97
CA GLY A 20 2.24 1.88 -5.20
C GLY A 20 2.94 2.90 -6.09
N ALA A 21 3.77 2.45 -7.04
CA ALA A 21 4.46 3.32 -7.99
C ALA A 21 3.47 4.07 -8.91
N ALA A 22 2.45 3.37 -9.42
CA ALA A 22 1.40 3.98 -10.23
C ALA A 22 0.63 5.06 -9.45
N THR A 23 0.34 4.79 -8.16
CA THR A 23 -0.32 5.74 -7.26
C THR A 23 0.56 6.98 -7.02
N ALA A 24 1.86 6.78 -6.76
CA ALA A 24 2.80 7.88 -6.56
C ALA A 24 2.87 8.80 -7.80
N LYS A 25 3.03 8.21 -8.98
CA LYS A 25 3.05 8.96 -10.25
C LYS A 25 1.73 9.67 -10.54
N LEU A 26 0.59 9.04 -10.26
CA LEU A 26 -0.73 9.66 -10.42
C LEU A 26 -0.89 10.86 -9.48
N LEU A 27 -0.52 10.75 -8.21
CA LEU A 27 -0.61 11.85 -7.25
C LEU A 27 0.36 12.98 -7.65
N ALA A 28 1.59 12.65 -8.07
CA ALA A 28 2.56 13.60 -8.60
C ALA A 28 1.99 14.38 -9.81
N SER A 29 1.34 13.70 -10.77
CA SER A 29 0.69 14.36 -11.91
C SER A 29 -0.46 15.30 -11.53
N LYS A 30 -0.98 15.18 -10.31
CA LYS A 30 -1.98 16.09 -9.72
C LYS A 30 -1.35 17.19 -8.84
N GLY A 31 -0.03 17.33 -8.87
CA GLY A 31 0.71 18.35 -8.15
C GLY A 31 0.98 18.02 -6.67
N TRP A 32 0.86 16.76 -6.26
CA TRP A 32 1.15 16.35 -4.88
C TRP A 32 2.62 15.99 -4.72
N ASN A 33 3.22 16.44 -3.64
CA ASN A 33 4.50 15.87 -3.20
C ASN A 33 4.29 14.47 -2.63
N VAL A 34 5.23 13.57 -2.84
CA VAL A 34 5.07 12.18 -2.45
C VAL A 34 6.28 11.65 -1.68
N THR A 35 6.02 10.95 -0.58
CA THR A 35 6.97 10.03 0.06
C THR A 35 6.59 8.62 -0.32
N ILE A 36 7.54 7.83 -0.81
CA ILE A 36 7.35 6.40 -1.05
C ILE A 36 8.29 5.58 -0.17
N THR A 37 7.83 4.43 0.31
CA THR A 37 8.69 3.50 1.04
C THR A 37 8.95 2.21 0.27
N CYS A 38 10.07 1.57 0.55
CA CYS A 38 10.42 0.24 0.09
C CYS A 38 11.26 -0.48 1.14
N THR A 39 11.26 -1.81 1.17
CA THR A 39 12.11 -2.58 2.10
C THR A 39 13.49 -2.88 1.52
N ARG A 40 13.61 -3.14 0.22
CA ARG A 40 14.85 -3.63 -0.41
C ARG A 40 15.23 -2.90 -1.70
N SER A 41 14.27 -2.36 -2.40
CA SER A 41 14.44 -1.86 -3.77
C SER A 41 14.60 -0.34 -3.79
N ILE A 42 15.58 0.20 -3.03
CA ILE A 42 15.77 1.66 -2.93
C ILE A 42 16.15 2.29 -4.29
N GLN A 43 16.85 1.56 -5.16
CA GLN A 43 17.16 2.03 -6.50
C GLN A 43 15.90 2.20 -7.35
N GLU A 44 15.02 1.16 -7.39
CA GLU A 44 13.72 1.24 -8.07
C GLU A 44 12.85 2.38 -7.47
N ALA A 45 12.89 2.56 -6.15
CA ALA A 45 12.17 3.66 -5.51
C ALA A 45 12.71 5.03 -5.94
N ASN A 46 14.03 5.18 -6.07
CA ASN A 46 14.64 6.42 -6.56
C ASN A 46 14.30 6.70 -8.04
N GLU A 47 14.16 5.69 -8.87
CA GLU A 47 13.67 5.85 -10.25
C GLU A 47 12.24 6.42 -10.25
N ILE A 48 11.35 5.89 -9.40
CA ILE A 48 9.99 6.44 -9.24
C ILE A 48 10.01 7.88 -8.71
N VAL A 49 10.93 8.19 -7.78
CA VAL A 49 11.13 9.59 -7.31
C VAL A 49 11.50 10.50 -8.46
N GLN A 50 12.47 10.12 -9.31
CA GLN A 50 12.87 10.91 -10.48
C GLN A 50 11.70 11.11 -11.47
N GLU A 51 10.91 10.06 -11.73
CA GLU A 51 9.72 10.19 -12.57
C GLU A 51 8.69 11.17 -11.96
N CYS A 52 8.47 11.12 -10.65
CA CYS A 52 7.57 12.05 -9.98
C CYS A 52 8.09 13.49 -10.03
N GLU A 53 9.40 13.69 -9.82
CA GLU A 53 10.04 15.01 -9.90
C GLU A 53 10.00 15.58 -11.32
N GLY A 54 10.10 14.73 -12.34
CA GLY A 54 9.88 15.09 -13.73
C GLY A 54 8.49 15.64 -14.04
N LEU A 55 7.50 15.38 -13.17
CA LEU A 55 6.15 15.94 -13.23
C LEU A 55 6.01 17.29 -12.51
N GLY A 56 7.11 17.84 -11.98
CA GLY A 56 7.15 19.18 -11.37
C GLY A 56 6.84 19.22 -9.87
N VAL A 57 6.79 18.09 -9.19
CA VAL A 57 6.64 18.00 -7.73
C VAL A 57 7.96 17.61 -7.06
N LYS A 58 7.98 17.56 -5.72
CA LYS A 58 9.10 16.98 -4.97
C LYS A 58 8.73 15.59 -4.48
N ALA A 59 9.68 14.67 -4.48
CA ALA A 59 9.48 13.32 -4.01
C ALA A 59 10.58 12.87 -3.03
N LEU A 60 10.33 11.78 -2.30
CA LEU A 60 11.26 11.20 -1.33
C LEU A 60 11.08 9.68 -1.31
N ALA A 61 12.18 8.94 -1.44
CA ALA A 61 12.21 7.50 -1.20
C ALA A 61 12.84 7.22 0.16
N ILE A 62 12.26 6.30 0.92
CA ILE A 62 12.73 5.88 2.24
C ILE A 62 12.77 4.36 2.29
N THR A 63 13.89 3.80 2.76
CA THR A 63 13.94 2.39 3.12
C THR A 63 13.24 2.20 4.45
N ALA A 64 12.14 1.44 4.47
CA ALA A 64 11.36 1.19 5.67
C ALA A 64 10.55 -0.11 5.53
N ASP A 65 10.52 -0.90 6.59
CA ASP A 65 9.65 -2.07 6.74
C ASP A 65 8.45 -1.68 7.60
N VAL A 66 7.25 -1.72 7.03
CA VAL A 66 6.03 -1.36 7.76
C VAL A 66 5.70 -2.31 8.91
N SER A 67 6.31 -3.50 8.96
CA SER A 67 6.21 -4.43 10.09
C SER A 67 6.94 -3.92 11.33
N GLU A 68 7.89 -2.99 11.17
CA GLU A 68 8.68 -2.41 12.24
C GLU A 68 8.16 -1.00 12.59
N ASN A 69 7.76 -0.83 13.85
CA ASN A 69 7.15 0.43 14.31
C ASN A 69 8.10 1.63 14.15
N ASP A 70 9.38 1.44 14.42
CA ASP A 70 10.37 2.52 14.36
C ASP A 70 10.58 3.01 12.94
N ASP A 71 10.53 2.13 11.95
CA ASP A 71 10.59 2.49 10.53
C ASP A 71 9.35 3.30 10.11
N CYS A 72 8.18 2.95 10.63
CA CYS A 72 6.95 3.72 10.40
C CYS A 72 7.05 5.13 10.98
N VAL A 73 7.56 5.27 12.21
CA VAL A 73 7.75 6.55 12.88
C VAL A 73 8.78 7.40 12.13
N GLU A 74 9.91 6.80 11.75
CA GLU A 74 10.97 7.49 11.02
C GLU A 74 10.51 7.95 9.62
N THR A 75 9.70 7.14 8.93
CA THR A 75 9.09 7.53 7.65
C THR A 75 8.26 8.80 7.79
N VAL A 76 7.45 8.88 8.82
CA VAL A 76 6.62 10.05 9.11
C VAL A 76 7.50 11.25 9.50
N HIS A 77 8.49 11.04 10.36
CA HIS A 77 9.43 12.08 10.77
C HIS A 77 10.17 12.72 9.57
N GLN A 78 10.75 11.91 8.69
CA GLN A 78 11.42 12.42 7.49
C GLN A 78 10.47 13.16 6.55
N THR A 79 9.24 12.67 6.40
CA THR A 79 8.21 13.34 5.59
C THR A 79 7.87 14.72 6.18
N ILE A 80 7.65 14.79 7.50
CA ILE A 80 7.36 16.06 8.19
C ILE A 80 8.57 17.01 8.09
N LYS A 81 9.78 16.52 8.32
CA LYS A 81 11.00 17.31 8.20
C LYS A 81 11.14 17.95 6.81
N LYS A 82 10.71 17.25 5.75
CA LYS A 82 10.82 17.75 4.38
C LYS A 82 9.71 18.73 4.00
N TRP A 83 8.46 18.52 4.45
CA TRP A 83 7.30 19.30 3.98
C TRP A 83 6.42 19.92 5.08
N GLY A 84 6.60 19.55 6.33
CA GLY A 84 5.82 20.07 7.47
C GLY A 84 4.35 19.60 7.52
N ARG A 85 3.93 18.67 6.62
CA ARG A 85 2.54 18.22 6.51
C ARG A 85 2.41 16.82 5.95
N ILE A 86 1.28 16.19 6.23
CA ILE A 86 0.82 14.95 5.61
C ILE A 86 -0.69 15.08 5.42
N ASP A 87 -1.17 14.87 4.20
CA ASP A 87 -2.59 15.00 3.86
C ASP A 87 -3.24 13.65 3.57
N THR A 88 -2.45 12.70 3.06
CA THR A 88 -2.94 11.36 2.70
C THR A 88 -1.89 10.30 3.01
N LEU A 89 -2.37 9.20 3.56
CA LEU A 89 -1.61 7.96 3.71
C LEU A 89 -2.21 6.88 2.81
N VAL A 90 -1.40 6.24 1.97
CA VAL A 90 -1.77 5.06 1.18
C VAL A 90 -0.98 3.86 1.71
N ASN A 91 -1.64 3.01 2.47
CA ASN A 91 -1.11 1.73 2.93
C ASN A 91 -1.21 0.72 1.79
N ASN A 92 -0.15 0.66 0.97
CA ASN A 92 -0.07 -0.23 -0.18
C ASN A 92 0.91 -1.39 0.03
N ALA A 93 1.90 -1.25 0.92
CA ALA A 93 2.82 -2.35 1.25
C ALA A 93 2.05 -3.61 1.65
N GLY A 94 2.46 -4.75 1.11
CA GLY A 94 1.83 -6.02 1.40
C GLY A 94 2.70 -7.20 0.96
N THR A 95 2.47 -8.33 1.60
CA THR A 95 3.18 -9.59 1.34
C THR A 95 2.23 -10.77 1.34
N THR A 96 2.69 -11.87 0.78
CA THR A 96 2.02 -13.18 0.81
C THR A 96 3.02 -14.32 0.70
N LYS A 97 2.58 -15.51 1.07
CA LYS A 97 3.14 -16.79 0.60
C LYS A 97 2.13 -17.39 -0.37
N PHE A 98 2.60 -17.91 -1.51
CA PHE A 98 1.72 -18.45 -2.53
C PHE A 98 1.40 -19.92 -2.24
N VAL A 99 0.16 -20.19 -1.84
CA VAL A 99 -0.46 -21.51 -1.65
C VAL A 99 -1.88 -21.41 -2.20
N PHE A 100 -2.02 -21.53 -3.52
CA PHE A 100 -3.29 -21.26 -4.22
C PHE A 100 -4.37 -22.30 -3.91
N ASN A 101 -4.00 -23.54 -3.59
CA ASN A 101 -4.95 -24.53 -3.09
C ASN A 101 -5.18 -24.29 -1.61
N HIS A 102 -6.26 -23.60 -1.26
CA HIS A 102 -6.60 -23.32 0.14
C HIS A 102 -7.00 -24.57 0.96
N ALA A 103 -7.16 -25.73 0.33
CA ALA A 103 -7.34 -27.01 1.03
C ALA A 103 -6.00 -27.65 1.47
N ASP A 104 -4.88 -27.16 0.94
CA ASP A 104 -3.53 -27.54 1.37
C ASP A 104 -3.16 -26.75 2.65
N LEU A 105 -3.51 -27.31 3.79
CA LEU A 105 -3.23 -26.71 5.09
C LEU A 105 -1.77 -26.91 5.51
N ASP A 106 -1.07 -27.91 4.96
CA ASP A 106 0.34 -28.17 5.23
C ASP A 106 1.27 -27.18 4.50
N GLY A 107 0.75 -26.51 3.49
CA GLY A 107 1.46 -25.47 2.73
C GLY A 107 1.74 -24.18 3.53
N LEU A 108 1.09 -23.98 4.68
CA LEU A 108 1.22 -22.82 5.56
C LEU A 108 1.47 -23.26 7.00
N ASP A 109 2.25 -22.45 7.72
CA ASP A 109 2.46 -22.60 9.15
C ASP A 109 2.07 -21.32 9.92
N ALA A 110 2.23 -21.36 11.25
CA ALA A 110 1.91 -20.22 12.11
C ALA A 110 2.78 -18.99 11.81
N ASP A 111 4.04 -19.19 11.48
CA ASP A 111 4.96 -18.09 11.18
C ASP A 111 4.60 -17.41 9.87
N ASP A 112 4.12 -18.15 8.87
CA ASP A 112 3.56 -17.56 7.65
C ASP A 112 2.40 -16.61 7.94
N PHE A 113 1.46 -17.04 8.80
CA PHE A 113 0.36 -16.18 9.25
C PHE A 113 0.88 -14.93 9.96
N LEU A 114 1.76 -15.10 10.94
CA LEU A 114 2.32 -13.99 11.72
C LEU A 114 3.05 -12.99 10.83
N ASN A 115 3.88 -13.46 9.91
CA ASN A 115 4.64 -12.61 9.00
C ASN A 115 3.73 -11.85 8.04
N ILE A 116 2.71 -12.51 7.47
CA ILE A 116 1.74 -11.87 6.58
C ILE A 116 0.92 -10.83 7.35
N TYR A 117 0.47 -11.15 8.57
CA TYR A 117 -0.29 -10.22 9.40
C TYR A 117 0.54 -9.01 9.86
N LYS A 118 1.81 -9.20 10.21
CA LYS A 118 2.71 -8.10 10.56
C LYS A 118 2.73 -7.03 9.46
N VAL A 119 2.90 -7.44 8.21
CA VAL A 119 2.98 -6.51 7.08
C VAL A 119 1.60 -5.99 6.68
N ASN A 120 0.61 -6.89 6.50
CA ASN A 120 -0.67 -6.54 5.86
C ASN A 120 -1.70 -5.90 6.81
N VAL A 121 -1.55 -6.08 8.12
CA VAL A 121 -2.51 -5.61 9.15
C VAL A 121 -1.83 -4.69 10.14
N VAL A 122 -0.76 -5.16 10.81
CA VAL A 122 -0.06 -4.36 11.83
C VAL A 122 0.64 -3.17 11.20
N GLY A 123 1.27 -3.34 10.04
CA GLY A 123 1.93 -2.25 9.29
C GLY A 123 0.98 -1.08 8.98
N PRO A 124 -0.17 -1.28 8.34
CA PRO A 124 -1.17 -0.24 8.15
C PRO A 124 -1.63 0.43 9.45
N PHE A 125 -1.80 -0.33 10.54
CA PHE A 125 -2.11 0.22 11.85
C PHE A 125 -1.00 1.15 12.37
N GLN A 126 0.26 0.71 12.31
CA GLN A 126 1.43 1.47 12.76
C GLN A 126 1.58 2.76 11.95
N MET A 127 1.44 2.70 10.63
CA MET A 127 1.49 3.88 9.76
C MET A 127 0.37 4.88 10.07
N VAL A 128 -0.87 4.41 10.27
CA VAL A 128 -1.98 5.31 10.67
C VAL A 128 -1.69 5.94 12.02
N LYS A 129 -1.22 5.16 13.01
CA LYS A 129 -0.84 5.65 14.33
C LYS A 129 0.21 6.75 14.24
N ALA A 130 1.26 6.54 13.46
CA ALA A 130 2.35 7.50 13.27
C ALA A 130 1.90 8.77 12.52
N CYS A 131 1.02 8.64 11.50
CA CYS A 131 0.55 9.78 10.71
C CYS A 131 -0.58 10.57 11.38
N LYS A 132 -1.29 10.00 12.36
CA LYS A 132 -2.58 10.51 12.88
C LYS A 132 -2.53 11.99 13.23
N GLU A 133 -1.52 12.41 13.98
CA GLU A 133 -1.42 13.80 14.46
C GLU A 133 -1.31 14.80 13.29
N MET A 134 -0.55 14.48 12.26
CA MET A 134 -0.39 15.34 11.09
C MET A 134 -1.59 15.29 10.16
N LEU A 135 -2.20 14.12 9.99
CA LEU A 135 -3.45 13.98 9.25
C LEU A 135 -4.57 14.84 9.87
N MET A 136 -4.67 14.87 11.20
CA MET A 136 -5.67 15.72 11.88
C MET A 136 -5.49 17.23 11.65
N LYS A 137 -4.30 17.67 11.21
CA LYS A 137 -4.01 19.07 10.86
C LYS A 137 -4.33 19.39 9.38
N SER A 138 -4.60 18.38 8.57
CA SER A 138 -4.95 18.57 7.16
C SER A 138 -6.41 19.00 7.01
N GLU A 139 -6.71 19.84 6.01
CA GLU A 139 -8.07 20.26 5.70
C GLU A 139 -8.95 19.12 5.17
N ASN A 140 -8.34 18.12 4.52
CA ASN A 140 -9.07 17.00 3.93
C ASN A 140 -8.29 15.69 4.09
N PRO A 141 -8.10 15.22 5.33
CA PRO A 141 -7.26 14.09 5.62
C PRO A 141 -7.86 12.79 5.12
N SER A 142 -7.01 11.90 4.58
CA SER A 142 -7.46 10.59 4.13
C SER A 142 -6.43 9.49 4.34
N VAL A 143 -6.95 8.30 4.61
CA VAL A 143 -6.20 7.04 4.60
C VAL A 143 -6.85 6.10 3.59
N VAL A 144 -6.04 5.51 2.73
CA VAL A 144 -6.46 4.48 1.77
C VAL A 144 -5.67 3.21 2.03
N ASN A 145 -6.37 2.15 2.38
CA ASN A 145 -5.79 0.82 2.56
C ASN A 145 -5.96 0.00 1.28
N ILE A 146 -4.86 -0.46 0.69
CA ILE A 146 -4.92 -1.38 -0.45
C ILE A 146 -5.14 -2.80 0.08
N SER A 147 -6.41 -3.18 0.08
CA SER A 147 -6.85 -4.51 0.47
C SER A 147 -6.86 -5.47 -0.74
N SER A 148 -7.86 -6.33 -0.84
CA SER A 148 -8.04 -7.27 -1.95
C SER A 148 -9.47 -7.83 -1.94
N ILE A 149 -9.98 -8.25 -3.11
CA ILE A 149 -11.17 -9.11 -3.18
C ILE A 149 -10.95 -10.42 -2.42
N ALA A 150 -9.72 -10.84 -2.20
CA ALA A 150 -9.37 -12.01 -1.39
C ALA A 150 -9.97 -11.93 0.02
N GLY A 151 -9.93 -10.74 0.64
CA GLY A 151 -10.51 -10.49 1.97
C GLY A 151 -12.03 -10.39 1.99
N ILE A 152 -12.69 -10.45 0.83
CA ILE A 152 -14.15 -10.46 0.70
C ILE A 152 -14.66 -11.85 0.31
N LYS A 153 -13.95 -12.50 -0.64
CA LYS A 153 -14.40 -13.77 -1.26
C LYS A 153 -13.73 -15.01 -0.68
N GLY A 154 -12.69 -14.87 0.14
CA GLY A 154 -11.95 -16.03 0.69
C GLY A 154 -11.13 -16.78 -0.37
N ILE A 155 -10.64 -16.08 -1.38
CA ILE A 155 -9.82 -16.62 -2.48
C ILE A 155 -8.46 -15.91 -2.50
N GLY A 156 -7.57 -16.27 -3.40
CA GLY A 156 -6.34 -15.51 -3.66
C GLY A 156 -5.08 -16.35 -3.47
N SER A 157 -3.97 -15.68 -3.15
CA SER A 157 -2.65 -16.29 -3.12
C SER A 157 -2.43 -17.29 -1.98
N SER A 158 -3.17 -17.17 -0.88
CA SER A 158 -3.19 -18.11 0.24
C SER A 158 -4.30 -17.79 1.23
N LEU A 159 -4.63 -18.78 2.08
CA LEU A 159 -5.58 -18.63 3.18
C LEU A 159 -5.13 -17.53 4.16
N ALA A 160 -3.85 -17.49 4.53
CA ALA A 160 -3.28 -16.46 5.41
C ALA A 160 -3.40 -15.05 4.80
N TYR A 161 -3.13 -14.91 3.50
CA TYR A 161 -3.31 -13.64 2.80
C TYR A 161 -4.76 -13.19 2.79
N ALA A 162 -5.68 -14.07 2.38
CA ALA A 162 -7.12 -13.77 2.35
C ALA A 162 -7.63 -13.32 3.73
N SER A 163 -7.25 -14.03 4.78
CA SER A 163 -7.58 -13.70 6.17
C SER A 163 -7.03 -12.34 6.58
N SER A 164 -5.77 -12.03 6.23
CA SER A 164 -5.16 -10.73 6.54
C SER A 164 -5.87 -9.57 5.86
N LYS A 165 -6.31 -9.74 4.60
CA LYS A 165 -7.07 -8.71 3.86
C LYS A 165 -8.50 -8.56 4.40
N GLY A 166 -9.12 -9.63 4.90
CA GLY A 166 -10.37 -9.58 5.67
C GLY A 166 -10.23 -8.76 6.96
N ALA A 167 -9.15 -9.01 7.71
CA ALA A 167 -8.82 -8.25 8.91
C ALA A 167 -8.59 -6.75 8.59
N LEU A 168 -7.86 -6.43 7.52
CA LEU A 168 -7.63 -5.06 7.06
C LEU A 168 -8.94 -4.35 6.68
N ASN A 169 -9.89 -5.05 6.04
CA ASN A 169 -11.21 -4.52 5.72
C ASN A 169 -12.00 -4.17 6.99
N THR A 170 -11.96 -5.02 8.00
CA THR A 170 -12.62 -4.77 9.29
C THR A 170 -11.95 -3.62 10.03
N MET A 171 -10.62 -3.58 10.08
CA MET A 171 -9.86 -2.47 10.69
C MET A 171 -10.17 -1.13 9.99
N THR A 172 -10.26 -1.12 8.67
CA THR A 172 -10.65 0.07 7.89
C THR A 172 -12.00 0.62 8.35
N LYS A 173 -13.00 -0.25 8.48
CA LYS A 173 -14.35 0.15 8.95
C LYS A 173 -14.32 0.70 10.37
N SER A 174 -13.55 0.08 11.27
CA SER A 174 -13.38 0.55 12.64
C SER A 174 -12.72 1.91 12.69
N MET A 175 -11.62 2.11 11.96
CA MET A 175 -10.92 3.38 11.87
C MET A 175 -11.79 4.49 11.28
N ALA A 176 -12.56 4.18 10.21
CA ALA A 176 -13.46 5.15 9.57
C ALA A 176 -14.53 5.69 10.54
N ARG A 177 -15.00 4.85 11.47
CA ARG A 177 -16.00 5.26 12.48
C ARG A 177 -15.41 6.10 13.61
N ASN A 178 -14.12 5.90 13.94
CA ASN A 178 -13.55 6.40 15.19
C ASN A 178 -12.45 7.46 15.00
N LEU A 179 -11.97 7.69 13.78
CA LEU A 179 -10.88 8.64 13.51
C LEU A 179 -11.33 9.92 12.79
N GLY A 180 -12.63 10.23 12.78
CA GLY A 180 -13.09 11.50 12.20
C GLY A 180 -12.32 12.71 12.77
N PRO A 181 -11.95 13.69 11.92
CA PRO A 181 -12.35 13.87 10.52
C PRO A 181 -11.54 13.10 9.46
N ILE A 182 -10.59 12.25 9.84
CA ILE A 182 -9.81 11.44 8.91
C ILE A 182 -10.74 10.43 8.21
N ARG A 183 -10.88 10.54 6.89
CA ARG A 183 -11.62 9.56 6.10
C ARG A 183 -10.74 8.32 5.88
N VAL A 184 -11.24 7.15 6.19
CA VAL A 184 -10.50 5.89 6.03
C VAL A 184 -11.26 4.95 5.12
N ASN A 185 -10.65 4.56 4.00
CA ASN A 185 -11.27 3.70 3.00
C ASN A 185 -10.36 2.53 2.62
N ALA A 186 -10.94 1.46 2.10
CA ALA A 186 -10.21 0.36 1.48
C ALA A 186 -10.56 0.26 0.00
N ILE A 187 -9.53 -0.02 -0.81
CA ILE A 187 -9.69 -0.47 -2.19
C ILE A 187 -9.42 -1.97 -2.19
N CYS A 188 -10.31 -2.74 -2.81
CA CYS A 188 -10.21 -4.19 -2.89
C CYS A 188 -9.99 -4.64 -4.34
N PRO A 189 -8.76 -4.53 -4.87
CA PRO A 189 -8.47 -4.93 -6.24
C PRO A 189 -8.69 -6.43 -6.45
N GLY A 190 -9.04 -6.79 -7.68
CA GLY A 190 -9.02 -8.16 -8.16
C GLY A 190 -7.64 -8.53 -8.72
N PHE A 191 -7.66 -9.20 -9.87
CA PHE A 191 -6.44 -9.53 -10.59
C PHE A 191 -5.83 -8.24 -11.18
N ILE A 192 -4.60 -7.92 -10.75
CA ILE A 192 -3.81 -6.83 -11.32
C ILE A 192 -2.66 -7.43 -12.11
N GLN A 193 -2.56 -7.08 -13.39
CA GLN A 193 -1.44 -7.51 -14.22
C GLN A 193 -0.13 -6.92 -13.69
N GLY A 194 0.90 -7.74 -13.56
CA GLY A 194 2.22 -7.32 -13.11
C GLY A 194 3.12 -8.47 -12.68
N ASP A 195 4.41 -8.17 -12.59
CA ASP A 195 5.46 -9.16 -12.32
C ASP A 195 5.29 -9.87 -10.98
N TRP A 196 4.76 -9.17 -9.97
CA TRP A 196 4.58 -9.76 -8.64
C TRP A 196 3.64 -10.97 -8.69
N LEU A 197 2.50 -10.82 -9.34
CA LEU A 197 1.53 -11.89 -9.47
C LEU A 197 2.02 -12.96 -10.43
N ARG A 198 2.63 -12.56 -11.55
CA ARG A 198 3.19 -13.48 -12.54
C ARG A 198 4.27 -14.37 -11.95
N LYS A 199 5.21 -13.81 -11.16
CA LYS A 199 6.25 -14.58 -10.46
C LYS A 199 5.68 -15.54 -9.42
N GLY A 200 4.58 -15.17 -8.77
CA GLY A 200 3.93 -16.00 -7.76
C GLY A 200 3.10 -17.13 -8.34
N MET A 201 2.41 -16.89 -9.46
CA MET A 201 1.54 -17.89 -10.11
C MET A 201 2.27 -18.81 -11.08
N GLY A 202 3.38 -18.35 -11.65
CA GLY A 202 3.98 -18.93 -12.85
C GLY A 202 3.23 -18.49 -14.13
N ASP A 203 3.92 -18.60 -15.27
CA ASP A 203 3.44 -18.04 -16.53
C ASP A 203 2.13 -18.69 -17.01
N ASP A 204 1.98 -20.01 -16.86
CA ASP A 204 0.80 -20.73 -17.37
C ASP A 204 -0.48 -20.31 -16.65
N LEU A 205 -0.48 -20.32 -15.32
CA LEU A 205 -1.64 -19.89 -14.51
C LEU A 205 -1.93 -18.40 -14.68
N TYR A 206 -0.88 -17.58 -14.80
CA TYR A 206 -1.02 -16.14 -15.02
C TYR A 206 -1.71 -15.84 -16.34
N ASN A 207 -1.28 -16.48 -17.43
CA ASN A 207 -1.86 -16.30 -18.77
C ASN A 207 -3.31 -16.80 -18.83
N ALA A 208 -3.60 -17.97 -18.28
CA ALA A 208 -4.96 -18.48 -18.18
C ALA A 208 -5.90 -17.55 -17.40
N ALA A 209 -5.44 -17.00 -16.27
CA ALA A 209 -6.21 -16.03 -15.49
C ALA A 209 -6.45 -14.72 -16.25
N LYS A 210 -5.46 -14.26 -17.02
CA LYS A 210 -5.56 -13.06 -17.85
C LYS A 210 -6.59 -13.23 -18.98
N GLU A 211 -6.59 -14.36 -19.66
CA GLU A 211 -7.55 -14.67 -20.74
C GLU A 211 -8.99 -14.72 -20.22
N ASN A 212 -9.22 -15.33 -19.05
CA ASN A 212 -10.54 -15.38 -18.42
C ASN A 212 -11.10 -14.00 -18.05
N LEU A 213 -10.25 -13.00 -17.78
CA LEU A 213 -10.69 -11.64 -17.44
C LEU A 213 -10.99 -10.78 -18.67
N THR A 214 -10.45 -11.13 -19.82
CA THR A 214 -10.69 -10.41 -21.09
C THR A 214 -11.88 -10.95 -21.86
N SER A 215 -12.45 -12.09 -21.45
CA SER A 215 -13.59 -12.77 -22.09
C SER A 215 -14.94 -12.46 -21.42
N THR A 216 -14.95 -11.63 -20.37
CA THR A 216 -16.15 -11.11 -19.68
C THR A 216 -16.28 -9.62 -19.84
#